data_0eefe815f36c4f05605a3f972a40859c
#
_entry.id   0eefe815f36c4f05605a3f972a40859c
#
_cell.length_a   1.000
_cell.length_b   1.000
_cell.length_c   1.000
_cell.angle_alpha   90.00
_cell.angle_beta   90.00
_cell.angle_gamma   90.00
#
_symmetry.space_group_name_H-M   'P 1'
#
loop_
_entity.id
_entity.type
_entity.pdbx_description
1 polymer ?
#
loop_
_entity_poly.entity_id
_entity_poly.type
_entity_poly.pdbx_seq_one_letter_code
_entity_poly.pdbx_strand_id
1 'polypeptide(L)'
;VEEMEGLYGLVQNGAKIQVAEQYHLHPLHAARIAFVQGGKLGRVTQAQLSVCHGYHGMSVLRRLLGIGFEDATICARTFVTPIVKGPGRSGPPVEEEVVETKQEIAWLDFGDRLGVFDFVGDQYFSYFRGQRVCVRGERGEIIDDRARYLTDFKTVVETPFIRHDAGALGNLEGNHHKGYTVGEDWMYRNPLAPGELTDDEIAVGDCLLKMAEYADGGPDFYSLAEACQDRYLDIKMKEAEESGVEVRTTRQVWAG
;
A
#
# COMPACT_ATOMS: atom_id res chain seq x y z
N VAL A 1 -13.04 -15.37 9.13
CA VAL A 1 -12.00 -15.42 10.18
C VAL A 1 -11.60 -16.86 10.42
N GLU A 2 -12.55 -17.79 10.68
CA GLU A 2 -12.30 -19.22 10.96
C GLU A 2 -11.37 -19.92 9.93
N GLU A 3 -11.53 -19.63 8.64
CA GLU A 3 -10.64 -20.18 7.59
C GLU A 3 -9.20 -19.68 7.73
N MET A 4 -9.01 -18.41 8.12
CA MET A 4 -7.68 -17.85 8.38
C MET A 4 -7.03 -18.48 9.62
N GLU A 5 -7.81 -18.73 10.68
CA GLU A 5 -7.34 -19.45 11.88
C GLU A 5 -6.90 -20.89 11.52
N GLY A 6 -7.71 -21.59 10.68
CA GLY A 6 -7.36 -22.91 10.18
C GLY A 6 -6.06 -22.94 9.38
N LEU A 7 -5.86 -21.96 8.47
CA LEU A 7 -4.62 -21.82 7.72
C LEU A 7 -3.43 -21.47 8.61
N TYR A 8 -3.62 -20.58 9.60
CA TYR A 8 -2.55 -20.24 10.55
C TYR A 8 -2.15 -21.44 11.42
N GLY A 9 -3.09 -22.33 11.75
CA GLY A 9 -2.80 -23.61 12.40
C GLY A 9 -1.80 -24.48 11.62
N LEU A 10 -1.75 -24.39 10.29
CA LEU A 10 -0.73 -25.09 9.48
C LEU A 10 0.67 -24.52 9.74
N VAL A 11 0.80 -23.18 9.86
CA VAL A 11 2.08 -22.52 10.17
C VAL A 11 2.55 -22.93 11.56
N GLN A 12 1.65 -22.98 12.57
CA GLN A 12 1.98 -23.44 13.91
C GLN A 12 2.46 -24.90 13.92
N ASN A 13 2.02 -25.70 12.96
CA ASN A 13 2.47 -27.09 12.76
C ASN A 13 3.70 -27.20 11.82
N GLY A 14 4.38 -26.09 11.53
CA GLY A 14 5.65 -26.08 10.80
C GLY A 14 5.52 -25.91 9.29
N ALA A 15 4.34 -25.59 8.75
CA ALA A 15 4.20 -25.25 7.33
C ALA A 15 4.88 -23.91 7.01
N LYS A 16 5.66 -23.88 5.94
CA LYS A 16 6.28 -22.65 5.43
C LYS A 16 5.31 -21.96 4.47
N ILE A 17 4.68 -20.88 4.90
CA ILE A 17 3.69 -20.14 4.10
C ILE A 17 4.05 -18.66 4.09
N GLN A 18 4.22 -18.08 2.90
CA GLN A 18 4.29 -16.67 2.64
C GLN A 18 3.19 -16.26 1.66
N VAL A 19 2.75 -15.02 1.70
CA VAL A 19 1.68 -14.52 0.83
C VAL A 19 2.24 -13.54 -0.19
N ALA A 20 1.85 -13.69 -1.45
CA ALA A 20 2.26 -12.82 -2.55
C ALA A 20 1.44 -11.51 -2.54
N GLU A 21 1.53 -10.75 -1.44
CA GLU A 21 0.98 -9.40 -1.35
C GLU A 21 1.98 -8.44 -1.99
N GLN A 22 1.68 -7.98 -3.21
CA GLN A 22 2.64 -7.21 -4.01
C GLN A 22 2.53 -5.70 -3.85
N TYR A 23 1.40 -5.13 -3.38
CA TYR A 23 1.20 -3.68 -3.43
C TYR A 23 2.24 -2.87 -2.65
N HIS A 24 2.68 -3.35 -1.51
CA HIS A 24 3.75 -2.68 -0.75
C HIS A 24 5.12 -2.76 -1.43
N LEU A 25 5.30 -3.66 -2.42
CA LEU A 25 6.50 -3.84 -3.23
C LEU A 25 6.46 -3.03 -4.54
N HIS A 26 5.32 -2.42 -4.89
CA HIS A 26 5.31 -1.46 -6.01
C HIS A 26 6.38 -0.39 -5.80
N PRO A 27 7.20 -0.07 -6.80
CA PRO A 27 8.39 0.76 -6.65
C PRO A 27 8.19 2.05 -5.87
N LEU A 28 7.14 2.83 -6.17
CA LEU A 28 6.88 4.08 -5.45
C LEU A 28 6.35 3.84 -4.03
N HIS A 29 5.56 2.77 -3.79
CA HIS A 29 5.10 2.46 -2.44
C HIS A 29 6.25 1.96 -1.57
N ALA A 30 7.12 1.10 -2.10
CA ALA A 30 8.33 0.65 -1.44
C ALA A 30 9.25 1.84 -1.09
N ALA A 31 9.41 2.80 -2.01
CA ALA A 31 10.19 4.02 -1.76
C ALA A 31 9.58 4.88 -0.64
N ARG A 32 8.24 5.07 -0.61
CA ARG A 32 7.54 5.80 0.46
C ARG A 32 7.71 5.11 1.82
N ILE A 33 7.53 3.79 1.86
CA ILE A 33 7.71 2.99 3.08
C ILE A 33 9.15 3.11 3.59
N ALA A 34 10.15 2.98 2.72
CA ALA A 34 11.55 3.15 3.08
C ALA A 34 11.85 4.56 3.62
N PHE A 35 11.27 5.61 3.02
CA PHE A 35 11.42 6.98 3.50
C PHE A 35 10.81 7.18 4.90
N VAL A 36 9.62 6.63 5.12
CA VAL A 36 8.95 6.63 6.44
C VAL A 36 9.81 5.93 7.48
N GLN A 37 10.32 4.73 7.16
CA GLN A 37 11.19 3.96 8.04
C GLN A 37 12.53 4.66 8.32
N GLY A 38 12.98 5.51 7.39
CA GLY A 38 14.17 6.36 7.58
C GLY A 38 14.03 7.45 8.64
N GLY A 39 12.81 7.63 9.21
CA GLY A 39 12.55 8.47 10.39
C GLY A 39 12.55 9.98 10.12
N LYS A 40 12.71 10.45 8.88
CA LYS A 40 12.71 11.90 8.55
C LYS A 40 11.39 12.61 8.90
N LEU A 41 10.28 11.86 8.95
CA LEU A 41 8.95 12.39 9.34
C LEU A 41 8.74 12.45 10.86
N GLY A 42 9.67 11.95 11.67
CA GLY A 42 9.43 11.69 13.10
C GLY A 42 8.46 10.54 13.30
N ARG A 43 7.73 10.51 14.42
CA ARG A 43 6.69 9.50 14.65
C ARG A 43 5.51 9.76 13.69
N VAL A 44 5.21 8.78 12.84
CA VAL A 44 4.04 8.84 11.96
C VAL A 44 2.78 8.56 12.78
N THR A 45 1.80 9.44 12.63
CA THR A 45 0.53 9.39 13.37
C THR A 45 -0.70 9.27 12.47
N GLN A 46 -0.54 9.55 11.18
CA GLN A 46 -1.65 9.47 10.23
C GLN A 46 -1.16 9.01 8.86
N ALA A 47 -1.94 8.13 8.22
CA ALA A 47 -1.81 7.84 6.80
C ALA A 47 -3.18 7.78 6.14
N GLN A 48 -3.30 8.37 4.95
CA GLN A 48 -4.48 8.27 4.09
C GLN A 48 -4.08 7.59 2.79
N LEU A 49 -4.87 6.62 2.37
CA LEU A 49 -4.60 5.79 1.20
C LEU A 49 -5.81 5.71 0.28
N SER A 50 -5.61 6.09 -0.99
CA SER A 50 -6.56 5.95 -2.08
C SER A 50 -5.83 5.31 -3.27
N VAL A 51 -5.54 4.00 -3.19
CA VAL A 51 -4.63 3.29 -4.13
C VAL A 51 -5.23 2.00 -4.66
N CYS A 52 -5.70 1.14 -3.78
CA CYS A 52 -6.13 -0.22 -4.09
C CYS A 52 -7.21 -0.69 -3.11
N HIS A 53 -7.93 -1.74 -3.50
CA HIS A 53 -9.08 -2.23 -2.76
C HIS A 53 -8.69 -3.10 -1.55
N GLY A 54 -9.58 -3.14 -0.56
CA GLY A 54 -9.63 -4.13 0.50
C GLY A 54 -8.31 -4.38 1.22
N TYR A 55 -7.96 -5.65 1.38
CA TYR A 55 -6.75 -6.07 2.10
C TYR A 55 -5.44 -5.55 1.49
N HIS A 56 -5.37 -5.30 0.19
CA HIS A 56 -4.21 -4.64 -0.43
C HIS A 56 -4.01 -3.21 0.10
N GLY A 57 -5.12 -2.48 0.27
CA GLY A 57 -5.08 -1.15 0.90
C GLY A 57 -4.64 -1.22 2.36
N MET A 58 -5.10 -2.23 3.09
CA MET A 58 -4.70 -2.44 4.48
C MET A 58 -3.20 -2.77 4.61
N SER A 59 -2.65 -3.57 3.69
CA SER A 59 -1.22 -3.93 3.70
C SER A 59 -0.32 -2.69 3.58
N VAL A 60 -0.62 -1.80 2.64
CA VAL A 60 0.15 -0.56 2.42
C VAL A 60 -0.07 0.43 3.58
N LEU A 61 -1.31 0.60 4.03
CA LEU A 61 -1.68 1.51 5.12
C LEU A 61 -0.97 1.15 6.43
N ARG A 62 -1.00 -0.11 6.83
CA ARG A 62 -0.33 -0.60 8.04
C ARG A 62 1.18 -0.37 7.99
N ARG A 63 1.83 -0.63 6.85
CA ARG A 63 3.27 -0.42 6.68
C ARG A 63 3.66 1.06 6.73
N LEU A 64 2.84 1.96 6.17
CA LEU A 64 3.05 3.41 6.26
C LEU A 64 2.88 3.93 7.70
N LEU A 65 1.92 3.38 8.45
CA LEU A 65 1.68 3.74 9.85
C LEU A 65 2.63 3.05 10.84
N GLY A 66 3.32 1.99 10.43
CA GLY A 66 4.07 1.14 11.35
C GLY A 66 3.15 0.34 12.29
N ILE A 67 1.96 -0.05 11.82
CA ILE A 67 1.00 -0.90 12.53
C ILE A 67 1.37 -2.37 12.33
N GLY A 68 1.45 -3.12 13.42
CA GLY A 68 1.57 -4.58 13.43
C GLY A 68 0.20 -5.25 13.56
N PHE A 69 -0.08 -5.75 14.75
CA PHE A 69 -1.32 -6.46 15.07
C PHE A 69 -2.19 -5.71 16.09
N GLU A 70 -2.03 -4.41 16.18
CA GLU A 70 -2.80 -3.55 17.06
C GLU A 70 -4.28 -3.57 16.68
N ASP A 71 -5.14 -3.53 17.70
CA ASP A 71 -6.58 -3.41 17.50
C ASP A 71 -6.97 -2.02 17.02
N ALA A 72 -8.06 -1.97 16.25
CA ALA A 72 -8.61 -0.73 15.71
C ALA A 72 -10.09 -0.57 16.04
N THR A 73 -10.52 0.67 16.14
CA THR A 73 -11.91 1.09 16.04
C THR A 73 -12.15 1.59 14.61
N ILE A 74 -13.10 0.98 13.89
CA ILE A 74 -13.32 1.22 12.46
C ILE A 74 -14.69 1.82 12.23
N CYS A 75 -14.72 2.98 11.54
CA CYS A 75 -15.94 3.58 10.98
C CYS A 75 -15.81 3.58 9.46
N ALA A 76 -16.83 3.08 8.76
CA ALA A 76 -16.81 3.01 7.31
C ALA A 76 -18.17 3.39 6.70
N ARG A 77 -18.13 3.92 5.50
CA ARG A 77 -19.30 4.30 4.69
C ARG A 77 -18.98 4.13 3.22
N THR A 78 -20.03 3.86 2.48
CA THR A 78 -20.00 3.88 1.02
C THR A 78 -20.70 5.10 0.48
N PHE A 79 -20.15 5.68 -0.56
CA PHE A 79 -20.73 6.78 -1.31
C PHE A 79 -20.84 6.42 -2.79
N VAL A 80 -22.03 6.59 -3.37
CA VAL A 80 -22.29 6.34 -4.80
C VAL A 80 -22.32 7.67 -5.53
N THR A 81 -21.60 7.77 -6.65
CA THR A 81 -21.49 8.99 -7.45
C THR A 81 -21.42 8.66 -8.94
N PRO A 82 -21.96 9.52 -9.83
CA PRO A 82 -21.80 9.32 -11.26
C PRO A 82 -20.38 9.67 -11.74
N ILE A 83 -19.92 8.97 -12.77
CA ILE A 83 -18.68 9.24 -13.47
C ILE A 83 -18.83 8.87 -14.95
N VAL A 84 -18.14 9.58 -15.84
CA VAL A 84 -17.95 9.14 -17.22
C VAL A 84 -17.07 7.88 -17.20
N LYS A 85 -17.56 6.82 -17.84
CA LYS A 85 -16.92 5.51 -17.90
C LYS A 85 -15.52 5.61 -18.50
N GLY A 86 -14.54 5.15 -17.73
CA GLY A 86 -13.16 5.03 -18.17
C GLY A 86 -12.85 3.70 -18.85
N PRO A 87 -11.59 3.48 -19.21
CA PRO A 87 -11.12 2.18 -19.71
C PRO A 87 -11.36 1.06 -18.69
N GLY A 88 -11.35 -0.16 -19.14
CA GLY A 88 -11.39 -1.37 -18.34
C GLY A 88 -10.44 -2.42 -18.91
N ARG A 89 -10.44 -3.62 -18.33
CA ARG A 89 -9.59 -4.73 -18.80
C ARG A 89 -9.88 -5.15 -20.24
N SER A 90 -11.07 -4.85 -20.75
CA SER A 90 -11.49 -5.08 -22.16
C SER A 90 -11.15 -3.94 -23.12
N GLY A 91 -10.50 -2.88 -22.63
CA GLY A 91 -10.15 -1.70 -23.42
C GLY A 91 -10.95 -0.45 -23.07
N PRO A 92 -10.78 0.64 -23.87
CA PRO A 92 -11.52 1.87 -23.69
C PRO A 92 -12.99 1.73 -24.12
N PRO A 93 -13.91 2.56 -23.58
CA PRO A 93 -15.29 2.63 -24.06
C PRO A 93 -15.32 3.18 -25.49
N VAL A 94 -16.31 2.75 -26.28
CA VAL A 94 -16.49 3.17 -27.68
C VAL A 94 -17.39 4.41 -27.81
N GLU A 95 -18.12 4.76 -26.76
CA GLU A 95 -18.99 5.94 -26.69
C GLU A 95 -19.01 6.50 -25.26
N GLU A 96 -19.42 7.74 -25.09
CA GLU A 96 -19.58 8.35 -23.76
C GLU A 96 -20.76 7.72 -23.02
N GLU A 97 -20.50 7.20 -21.84
CA GLU A 97 -21.49 6.60 -20.93
C GLU A 97 -21.24 7.13 -19.53
N VAL A 98 -22.28 7.58 -18.83
CA VAL A 98 -22.23 7.91 -17.42
C VAL A 98 -22.67 6.70 -16.62
N VAL A 99 -21.81 6.21 -15.72
CA VAL A 99 -22.07 5.06 -14.86
C VAL A 99 -21.99 5.46 -13.39
N GLU A 100 -22.61 4.69 -12.52
CA GLU A 100 -22.42 4.85 -11.07
C GLU A 100 -21.14 4.14 -10.63
N THR A 101 -20.38 4.80 -9.77
CA THR A 101 -19.21 4.23 -9.11
C THR A 101 -19.37 4.31 -7.60
N LYS A 102 -18.81 3.33 -6.90
CA LYS A 102 -18.94 3.14 -5.46
C LYS A 102 -17.61 3.43 -4.79
N GLN A 103 -17.56 4.48 -3.97
CA GLN A 103 -16.41 4.84 -3.18
C GLN A 103 -16.56 4.27 -1.77
N GLU A 104 -15.54 3.58 -1.29
CA GLU A 104 -15.42 3.08 0.08
C GLU A 104 -14.58 4.08 0.87
N ILE A 105 -15.10 4.60 1.97
CA ILE A 105 -14.42 5.53 2.85
C ILE A 105 -14.45 4.98 4.27
N ALA A 106 -13.27 4.81 4.86
CA ALA A 106 -13.15 4.36 6.23
C ALA A 106 -12.03 5.08 6.96
N TRP A 107 -12.15 5.21 8.26
CA TRP A 107 -11.02 5.44 9.12
C TRP A 107 -10.90 4.34 10.17
N LEU A 108 -9.64 4.06 10.47
CA LEU A 108 -9.21 3.02 11.38
C LEU A 108 -8.40 3.71 12.49
N ASP A 109 -9.00 3.83 13.67
CA ASP A 109 -8.38 4.43 14.84
C ASP A 109 -7.66 3.33 15.65
N PHE A 110 -6.32 3.39 15.69
CA PHE A 110 -5.45 2.50 16.45
C PHE A 110 -5.03 3.13 17.80
N GLY A 111 -5.71 4.19 18.24
CA GLY A 111 -5.44 4.93 19.46
C GLY A 111 -4.49 6.11 19.24
N ASP A 112 -3.23 5.85 19.00
CA ASP A 112 -2.22 6.90 18.75
C ASP A 112 -1.90 7.12 17.26
N ARG A 113 -2.49 6.34 16.39
CA ARG A 113 -2.33 6.40 14.92
C ARG A 113 -3.67 6.24 14.21
N LEU A 114 -3.88 7.02 13.18
CA LEU A 114 -5.09 7.03 12.37
C LEU A 114 -4.81 6.61 10.93
N GLY A 115 -5.48 5.56 10.48
CA GLY A 115 -5.57 5.19 9.07
C GLY A 115 -6.83 5.76 8.42
N VAL A 116 -6.72 6.31 7.21
CA VAL A 116 -7.85 6.69 6.38
C VAL A 116 -7.77 5.92 5.06
N PHE A 117 -8.77 5.10 4.81
CA PHE A 117 -8.94 4.39 3.55
C PHE A 117 -10.00 5.11 2.71
N ASP A 118 -9.67 5.40 1.46
CA ASP A 118 -10.51 6.16 0.55
C ASP A 118 -10.32 5.62 -0.87
N PHE A 119 -11.08 4.61 -1.25
CA PHE A 119 -10.88 3.92 -2.53
C PHE A 119 -12.15 3.84 -3.36
N VAL A 120 -11.96 3.99 -4.67
CA VAL A 120 -12.98 3.79 -5.68
C VAL A 120 -12.41 2.98 -6.85
N GLY A 121 -13.09 1.89 -7.22
CA GLY A 121 -12.54 0.90 -8.16
C GLY A 121 -12.20 1.43 -9.55
N ASP A 122 -12.88 2.50 -10.01
CA ASP A 122 -12.58 3.13 -11.29
C ASP A 122 -11.20 3.82 -11.35
N GLN A 123 -10.54 4.10 -10.20
CA GLN A 123 -9.18 4.66 -10.17
C GLN A 123 -8.14 3.78 -10.87
N TYR A 124 -8.37 2.47 -10.97
CA TYR A 124 -7.41 1.59 -11.62
C TYR A 124 -7.19 1.92 -13.10
N PHE A 125 -8.21 2.42 -13.78
CA PHE A 125 -8.18 2.64 -15.23
C PHE A 125 -8.76 4.00 -15.64
N SER A 126 -8.97 4.91 -14.69
CA SER A 126 -9.57 6.21 -14.96
C SER A 126 -8.65 7.11 -15.79
N TYR A 127 -9.24 7.90 -16.70
CA TYR A 127 -8.53 8.95 -17.43
C TYR A 127 -8.09 10.13 -16.54
N PHE A 128 -8.72 10.34 -15.38
CA PHE A 128 -8.52 11.54 -14.57
C PHE A 128 -8.49 11.31 -13.05
N ARG A 129 -8.93 10.15 -12.55
CA ARG A 129 -8.80 9.79 -11.14
C ARG A 129 -7.49 9.02 -10.93
N GLY A 130 -6.60 9.59 -10.13
CA GLY A 130 -5.33 8.98 -9.80
C GLY A 130 -5.30 8.43 -8.38
N GLN A 131 -4.22 7.75 -8.06
CA GLN A 131 -3.90 7.33 -6.70
C GLN A 131 -3.55 8.54 -5.84
N ARG A 132 -3.84 8.46 -4.54
CA ARG A 132 -3.49 9.46 -3.54
C ARG A 132 -2.94 8.78 -2.31
N VAL A 133 -1.83 9.29 -1.81
CA VAL A 133 -1.19 8.85 -0.56
C VAL A 133 -0.80 10.08 0.25
N CYS A 134 -1.27 10.17 1.48
CA CYS A 134 -0.83 11.17 2.43
C CYS A 134 -0.34 10.48 3.69
N VAL A 135 0.90 10.80 4.13
CA VAL A 135 1.46 10.28 5.39
C VAL A 135 1.89 11.47 6.22
N ARG A 136 1.49 11.54 7.48
CA ARG A 136 1.82 12.63 8.40
C ARG A 136 2.51 12.13 9.66
N GLY A 137 3.61 12.76 9.97
CA GLY A 137 4.37 12.56 11.18
C GLY A 137 4.64 13.87 11.92
N GLU A 138 5.28 13.79 13.07
CA GLU A 138 5.56 14.94 13.95
C GLU A 138 6.47 15.98 13.27
N ARG A 139 7.29 15.59 12.30
CA ARG A 139 8.30 16.43 11.68
C ARG A 139 8.12 16.63 10.18
N GLY A 140 7.06 16.08 9.58
CA GLY A 140 6.85 16.22 8.14
C GLY A 140 5.71 15.37 7.62
N GLU A 141 5.51 15.45 6.31
CA GLU A 141 4.48 14.72 5.59
C GLU A 141 4.97 14.24 4.22
N ILE A 142 4.33 13.21 3.71
CA ILE A 142 4.36 12.83 2.30
C ILE A 142 2.99 13.14 1.71
N ILE A 143 2.96 13.79 0.56
CA ILE A 143 1.76 13.93 -0.29
C ILE A 143 2.12 13.40 -1.68
N ASP A 144 1.50 12.30 -2.06
CA ASP A 144 1.74 11.58 -3.30
C ASP A 144 3.23 11.27 -3.55
N ASP A 145 3.90 12.02 -4.42
CA ASP A 145 5.29 11.84 -4.79
C ASP A 145 6.23 12.89 -4.17
N ARG A 146 5.80 13.61 -3.14
CA ARG A 146 6.57 14.67 -2.49
C ARG A 146 6.66 14.47 -0.99
N ALA A 147 7.85 14.63 -0.45
CA ALA A 147 8.11 14.68 0.98
C ALA A 147 8.45 16.12 1.42
N ARG A 148 7.87 16.56 2.53
CA ARG A 148 8.16 17.81 3.20
C ARG A 148 8.49 17.52 4.65
N TYR A 149 9.65 17.94 5.14
CA TYR A 149 10.07 17.63 6.50
C TYR A 149 10.99 18.68 7.09
N LEU A 150 11.06 18.72 8.41
CA LEU A 150 11.91 19.64 9.17
C LEU A 150 13.31 19.05 9.36
N THR A 151 14.34 19.78 8.94
CA THR A 151 15.73 19.45 9.25
C THR A 151 16.12 19.90 10.67
N ASP A 152 15.53 20.99 11.13
CA ASP A 152 15.56 21.47 12.50
C ASP A 152 14.12 21.82 12.96
N PHE A 153 13.92 22.68 13.94
CA PHE A 153 12.58 23.01 14.46
C PHE A 153 11.75 23.98 13.57
N LYS A 154 12.32 24.53 12.50
CA LYS A 154 11.70 25.54 11.64
C LYS A 154 12.10 25.52 10.17
N THR A 155 13.20 24.83 9.80
CA THR A 155 13.70 24.78 8.42
C THR A 155 13.05 23.60 7.69
N VAL A 156 12.22 23.93 6.71
CA VAL A 156 11.53 22.94 5.87
C VAL A 156 12.37 22.58 4.66
N VAL A 157 12.49 21.30 4.38
CA VAL A 157 12.95 20.76 3.09
C VAL A 157 11.76 20.15 2.37
N GLU A 158 11.59 20.46 1.09
CA GLU A 158 10.66 19.80 0.20
C GLU A 158 11.43 19.10 -0.92
N THR A 159 11.13 17.83 -1.16
CA THR A 159 11.82 17.01 -2.15
C THR A 159 10.87 16.00 -2.80
N PRO A 160 10.93 15.82 -4.13
CA PRO A 160 10.16 14.78 -4.79
C PRO A 160 10.80 13.40 -4.64
N PHE A 161 9.98 12.36 -4.80
CA PHE A 161 10.42 11.02 -5.14
C PHE A 161 10.72 10.97 -6.63
N ILE A 162 11.99 10.97 -7.01
CA ILE A 162 12.42 11.02 -8.41
C ILE A 162 12.53 9.61 -8.96
N ARG A 163 11.73 9.32 -9.99
CA ARG A 163 11.82 8.07 -10.75
C ARG A 163 13.02 8.12 -11.69
N HIS A 164 13.82 7.07 -11.67
CA HIS A 164 14.95 6.87 -12.57
C HIS A 164 14.68 5.70 -13.51
N ASP A 165 14.70 5.97 -14.80
CA ASP A 165 14.55 4.95 -15.84
C ASP A 165 15.78 4.95 -16.76
N ALA A 166 16.21 3.77 -17.19
CA ALA A 166 17.16 3.61 -18.28
C ALA A 166 16.50 4.06 -19.60
N GLY A 167 17.29 4.55 -20.53
CA GLY A 167 16.80 5.12 -21.81
C GLY A 167 16.23 6.53 -21.69
N ALA A 168 16.03 7.06 -20.49
CA ALA A 168 15.62 8.43 -20.26
C ALA A 168 16.67 9.41 -20.82
N LEU A 169 16.21 10.50 -21.46
CA LEU A 169 17.07 11.52 -22.07
C LEU A 169 18.10 10.95 -23.08
N GLY A 170 17.81 9.80 -23.69
CA GLY A 170 18.65 9.20 -24.72
C GLY A 170 19.86 8.43 -24.19
N ASN A 171 19.94 8.10 -22.89
CA ASN A 171 20.97 7.20 -22.41
C ASN A 171 20.78 5.80 -23.04
N LEU A 172 21.87 5.06 -23.25
CA LEU A 172 21.91 3.77 -23.95
C LEU A 172 21.97 2.56 -23.00
N GLU A 173 21.48 2.71 -21.76
CA GLU A 173 21.50 1.65 -20.74
C GLU A 173 20.37 0.61 -20.91
N GLY A 174 19.49 0.78 -21.88
CA GLY A 174 18.30 -0.05 -22.09
C GLY A 174 17.02 0.73 -21.81
N ASN A 175 15.93 0.01 -21.54
CA ASN A 175 14.60 0.60 -21.31
C ASN A 175 13.95 -0.10 -20.10
N HIS A 176 14.42 0.22 -18.89
CA HIS A 176 13.92 -0.41 -17.66
C HIS A 176 13.89 0.59 -16.51
N HIS A 177 13.02 0.33 -15.55
CA HIS A 177 12.98 1.08 -14.30
C HIS A 177 14.21 0.76 -13.42
N LYS A 178 14.92 1.78 -12.95
CA LYS A 178 16.11 1.65 -12.08
C LYS A 178 15.77 1.78 -10.60
N GLY A 179 14.81 2.64 -10.26
CA GLY A 179 14.42 2.87 -8.87
C GLY A 179 13.97 4.32 -8.60
N TYR A 180 13.87 4.66 -7.31
CA TYR A 180 13.49 5.98 -6.83
C TYR A 180 14.52 6.57 -5.88
N THR A 181 14.80 7.88 -6.03
CA THR A 181 15.58 8.65 -5.06
C THR A 181 14.75 9.75 -4.39
N VAL A 182 15.19 10.16 -3.19
CA VAL A 182 14.73 11.37 -2.50
C VAL A 182 15.98 12.17 -2.13
N GLY A 183 16.17 13.32 -2.77
CA GLY A 183 17.46 13.99 -2.75
C GLY A 183 18.54 13.12 -3.39
N GLU A 184 19.63 12.87 -2.67
CA GLU A 184 20.74 12.01 -3.10
C GLU A 184 20.60 10.54 -2.67
N ASP A 185 19.61 10.23 -1.82
CA ASP A 185 19.41 8.90 -1.24
C ASP A 185 18.53 8.02 -2.12
N TRP A 186 18.97 6.80 -2.42
CA TRP A 186 18.12 5.79 -3.02
C TRP A 186 17.15 5.23 -1.98
N MET A 187 15.85 5.45 -2.21
CA MET A 187 14.78 4.88 -1.38
C MET A 187 14.36 3.51 -1.90
N TYR A 188 14.48 3.26 -3.19
CA TYR A 188 14.16 1.99 -3.83
C TYR A 188 15.09 1.73 -5.00
N ARG A 189 15.53 0.48 -5.15
CA ARG A 189 16.24 -0.02 -6.33
C ARG A 189 15.49 -1.22 -6.87
N ASN A 190 15.25 -1.23 -8.18
CA ASN A 190 14.56 -2.34 -8.83
C ASN A 190 15.42 -3.61 -8.78
N PRO A 191 14.97 -4.68 -8.08
CA PRO A 191 15.75 -5.92 -7.96
C PRO A 191 15.78 -6.74 -9.26
N LEU A 192 14.90 -6.40 -10.21
CA LEU A 192 14.75 -7.11 -11.49
C LEU A 192 15.39 -6.36 -12.67
N ALA A 193 16.10 -5.26 -12.41
CA ALA A 193 16.86 -4.58 -13.46
C ALA A 193 17.93 -5.53 -14.04
N PRO A 194 18.13 -5.54 -15.38
CA PRO A 194 17.60 -4.63 -16.40
C PRO A 194 16.31 -5.11 -17.11
N GLY A 195 15.44 -5.86 -16.45
CA GLY A 195 14.18 -6.33 -17.06
C GLY A 195 13.24 -5.17 -17.44
N GLU A 196 12.71 -5.21 -18.64
CA GLU A 196 11.71 -4.24 -19.16
C GLU A 196 10.32 -4.62 -18.65
N LEU A 197 10.05 -4.27 -17.39
CA LEU A 197 8.85 -4.64 -16.64
C LEU A 197 8.10 -3.40 -16.20
N THR A 198 6.78 -3.50 -16.14
CA THR A 198 5.92 -2.51 -15.48
C THR A 198 6.08 -2.56 -13.96
N ASP A 199 5.63 -1.52 -13.25
CA ASP A 199 5.73 -1.46 -11.79
C ASP A 199 5.00 -2.63 -11.10
N ASP A 200 3.87 -3.10 -11.67
CA ASP A 200 3.13 -4.26 -11.17
C ASP A 200 3.91 -5.58 -11.40
N GLU A 201 4.48 -5.76 -12.59
CA GLU A 201 5.31 -6.93 -12.89
C GLU A 201 6.58 -6.97 -12.03
N ILE A 202 7.18 -5.82 -11.75
CA ILE A 202 8.31 -5.72 -10.81
C ILE A 202 7.88 -6.17 -9.41
N ALA A 203 6.74 -5.69 -8.91
CA ALA A 203 6.26 -6.05 -7.60
C ALA A 203 5.92 -7.54 -7.47
N VAL A 204 5.28 -8.13 -8.48
CA VAL A 204 5.00 -9.58 -8.54
C VAL A 204 6.30 -10.38 -8.65
N GLY A 205 7.23 -9.94 -9.49
CA GLY A 205 8.53 -10.60 -9.65
C GLY A 205 9.37 -10.56 -8.37
N ASP A 206 9.32 -9.44 -7.61
CA ASP A 206 9.99 -9.33 -6.30
C ASP A 206 9.38 -10.29 -5.28
N CYS A 207 8.06 -10.52 -5.29
CA CYS A 207 7.44 -11.58 -4.47
C CYS A 207 8.02 -12.96 -4.78
N LEU A 208 8.24 -13.27 -6.06
CA LEU A 208 8.81 -14.56 -6.47
C LEU A 208 10.27 -14.71 -6.03
N LEU A 209 11.09 -13.64 -6.17
CA LEU A 209 12.47 -13.66 -5.68
C LEU A 209 12.52 -13.87 -4.17
N LYS A 210 11.71 -13.12 -3.42
CA LYS A 210 11.63 -13.23 -1.95
C LYS A 210 11.11 -14.61 -1.51
N MET A 211 10.20 -15.22 -2.26
CA MET A 211 9.72 -16.56 -1.98
C MET A 211 10.84 -17.61 -2.21
N ALA A 212 11.65 -17.44 -3.24
CA ALA A 212 12.81 -18.31 -3.48
C ALA A 212 13.84 -18.20 -2.33
N GLU A 213 14.15 -16.97 -1.89
CA GLU A 213 15.02 -16.73 -0.74
C GLU A 213 14.46 -17.39 0.53
N TYR A 214 13.17 -17.22 0.80
CA TYR A 214 12.51 -17.83 1.95
C TYR A 214 12.53 -19.36 1.90
N ALA A 215 12.31 -19.95 0.74
CA ALA A 215 12.37 -21.40 0.55
C ALA A 215 13.76 -21.97 0.88
N ASP A 216 14.82 -21.21 0.56
CA ASP A 216 16.22 -21.54 0.85
C ASP A 216 16.65 -21.21 2.31
N GLY A 217 15.69 -20.80 3.16
CA GLY A 217 15.92 -20.50 4.59
C GLY A 217 16.21 -19.03 4.89
N GLY A 218 15.95 -18.13 3.96
CA GLY A 218 15.96 -16.69 4.16
C GLY A 218 14.82 -16.18 5.04
N PRO A 219 14.75 -14.87 5.28
CA PRO A 219 13.76 -14.28 6.16
C PRO A 219 12.34 -14.29 5.58
N ASP A 220 11.35 -14.16 6.45
CA ASP A 220 9.98 -13.84 6.06
C ASP A 220 9.95 -12.52 5.25
N PHE A 221 9.15 -12.48 4.20
CA PHE A 221 8.89 -11.24 3.45
C PHE A 221 7.45 -10.75 3.59
N TYR A 222 6.48 -11.66 3.63
CA TYR A 222 5.08 -11.38 3.96
C TYR A 222 4.41 -12.63 4.55
N SER A 223 4.49 -12.75 5.87
CA SER A 223 3.99 -13.93 6.57
C SER A 223 2.47 -14.10 6.43
N LEU A 224 2.00 -15.33 6.59
CA LEU A 224 0.55 -15.58 6.63
C LEU A 224 -0.13 -14.77 7.75
N ALA A 225 0.53 -14.53 8.88
CA ALA A 225 0.02 -13.70 9.96
C ALA A 225 -0.26 -12.25 9.51
N GLU A 226 0.69 -11.63 8.78
CA GLU A 226 0.52 -10.30 8.19
C GLU A 226 -0.67 -10.24 7.23
N ALA A 227 -0.76 -11.21 6.32
CA ALA A 227 -1.86 -11.28 5.35
C ALA A 227 -3.22 -11.54 6.02
N CYS A 228 -3.26 -12.37 7.04
CA CYS A 228 -4.47 -12.57 7.84
C CYS A 228 -4.91 -11.29 8.54
N GLN A 229 -3.97 -10.50 9.06
CA GLN A 229 -4.28 -9.23 9.70
C GLN A 229 -4.86 -8.22 8.71
N ASP A 230 -4.30 -8.09 7.51
CA ASP A 230 -4.83 -7.21 6.46
C ASP A 230 -6.25 -7.63 6.05
N ARG A 231 -6.44 -8.92 5.83
CA ARG A 231 -7.76 -9.44 5.48
C ARG A 231 -8.78 -9.28 6.61
N TYR A 232 -8.36 -9.41 7.85
CA TYR A 232 -9.20 -9.20 9.03
C TYR A 232 -9.67 -7.75 9.13
N LEU A 233 -8.77 -6.78 8.94
CA LEU A 233 -9.13 -5.36 8.91
C LEU A 233 -10.10 -5.05 7.76
N ASP A 234 -9.88 -5.61 6.56
CA ASP A 234 -10.80 -5.48 5.42
C ASP A 234 -12.19 -6.05 5.72
N ILE A 235 -12.27 -7.24 6.35
CA ILE A 235 -13.56 -7.83 6.77
C ILE A 235 -14.27 -6.92 7.77
N LYS A 236 -13.55 -6.38 8.76
CA LYS A 236 -14.14 -5.49 9.77
C LYS A 236 -14.54 -4.12 9.19
N MET A 237 -13.81 -3.64 8.20
CA MET A 237 -14.20 -2.44 7.44
C MET A 237 -15.53 -2.66 6.70
N LYS A 238 -15.69 -3.79 6.03
CA LYS A 238 -16.96 -4.15 5.35
C LYS A 238 -18.12 -4.35 6.31
N GLU A 239 -17.86 -4.96 7.46
CA GLU A 239 -18.87 -5.07 8.54
C GLU A 239 -19.33 -3.67 9.01
N ALA A 240 -18.42 -2.71 9.16
CA ALA A 240 -18.75 -1.33 9.50
C ALA A 240 -19.54 -0.62 8.38
N GLU A 241 -19.20 -0.86 7.11
CA GLU A 241 -19.95 -0.33 5.96
C GLU A 241 -21.38 -0.84 5.94
N GLU A 242 -21.58 -2.15 6.07
CA GLU A 242 -22.88 -2.82 5.98
C GLU A 242 -23.79 -2.48 7.16
N SER A 243 -23.23 -2.51 8.38
CA SER A 243 -23.99 -2.21 9.61
C SER A 243 -24.26 -0.73 9.81
N GLY A 244 -23.41 0.11 9.25
CA GLY A 244 -23.46 1.56 9.45
C GLY A 244 -23.05 2.03 10.84
N VAL A 245 -22.50 1.16 11.69
CA VAL A 245 -22.02 1.47 13.04
C VAL A 245 -20.52 1.22 13.17
N GLU A 246 -19.94 1.77 14.24
CA GLU A 246 -18.55 1.54 14.59
C GLU A 246 -18.32 0.07 14.93
N VAL A 247 -17.23 -0.50 14.39
CA VAL A 247 -16.78 -1.88 14.64
C VAL A 247 -15.43 -1.87 15.31
N ARG A 248 -15.24 -2.67 16.34
CA ARG A 248 -13.95 -2.85 17.01
C ARG A 248 -13.34 -4.18 16.64
N THR A 249 -12.05 -4.16 16.34
CA THR A 249 -11.27 -5.37 16.17
C THR A 249 -10.90 -5.96 17.52
N THR A 250 -10.48 -7.21 17.52
CA THR A 250 -9.92 -7.91 18.68
C THR A 250 -8.68 -8.67 18.26
N ARG A 251 -7.74 -8.84 19.19
CA ARG A 251 -6.51 -9.60 18.95
C ARG A 251 -6.82 -11.00 18.46
N GLN A 252 -6.22 -11.40 17.37
CA GLN A 252 -6.43 -12.69 16.71
C GLN A 252 -5.30 -13.67 17.03
N VAL A 253 -5.51 -14.96 16.76
CA VAL A 253 -4.54 -16.04 17.09
C VAL A 253 -3.21 -15.89 16.36
N TRP A 254 -3.18 -15.22 15.19
CA TRP A 254 -1.96 -14.96 14.43
C TRP A 254 -1.16 -13.76 14.92
N ALA A 255 -1.68 -13.03 15.88
CA ALA A 255 -1.00 -11.86 16.45
C ALA A 255 0.03 -12.21 17.55
N GLY A 256 0.21 -13.49 17.87
CA GLY A 256 1.17 -14.00 18.86
C GLY A 256 0.70 -13.87 20.30
#